data_117a4c603770a01c1a017c7e4beb95ca
#
_entry.id   117a4c603770a01c1a017c7e4beb95ca
#
_cell.length_a   1.000
_cell.length_b   1.000
_cell.length_c   1.000
_cell.angle_alpha   90.00
_cell.angle_beta   90.00
_cell.angle_gamma   90.00
#
_symmetry.space_group_name_H-M   'P 1'
#
loop_
_entity.id
_entity.type
_entity.pdbx_description
1 polymer ?
#
loop_
_entity_poly.entity_id
_entity_poly.type
_entity_poly.pdbx_seq_one_letter_code
_entity_poly.pdbx_strand_id
1 'polypeptide(L)'
;MRADTTELPPGPRLPRAIQSLYWFRRAQWMLDTCQARFGDMFTLKIANEGTWVVTSDPGAIKQVFTGDPRLLHAGEANRVLLPVLGPSSVLLLDEKPHLSQRKLMLPAFHGERMQRYGELMSSVAAQEIERWPLGQPYPLRGPMQAMTLEIVLRAVFGVAEGPRLETLRRELRRLLDTLTKPAAGAILLALGPDGVMRLGVFRRELERVNRPLYEEIAERRQAGDLAERDDIMSLLLQATHEDGSPMSDEELRDELITLLVAGHETTANALAWAVERLCRHPEKLERLTAEALASDGAAQAGGDEYLKATIQETLRLRPVISIVIRRLLEPMEIGGRMLPAGCSIVPAIHLVHRRGDIYSQPEEFRPERFIESEGGRPPGTYTWIPFGGGVRRCLGAAFAQFEMECVLRELVLRRTLTPSRPGSERVYRRAITETPRHDAEVLVGCH
;
A
#
# COMPACT_ATOMS: atom_id res chain seq x y z
N MET A 1 26.45 -33.56 16.12
CA MET A 1 26.52 -32.38 15.22
C MET A 1 26.03 -32.82 13.84
N ARG A 2 24.76 -32.62 13.52
CA ARG A 2 24.28 -32.77 12.12
C ARG A 2 24.79 -31.54 11.37
N ALA A 3 25.51 -31.77 10.28
CA ALA A 3 25.89 -30.68 9.38
C ALA A 3 24.60 -30.00 8.92
N ASP A 4 24.44 -28.71 9.25
CA ASP A 4 23.35 -27.86 8.78
C ASP A 4 23.45 -27.71 7.26
N THR A 5 22.87 -28.67 6.52
CA THR A 5 22.71 -28.52 5.07
C THR A 5 21.57 -27.54 4.84
N THR A 6 21.93 -26.31 4.51
CA THR A 6 20.96 -25.30 4.03
C THR A 6 20.35 -25.81 2.72
N GLU A 7 19.08 -26.14 2.75
CA GLU A 7 18.37 -26.67 1.59
C GLU A 7 17.17 -25.77 1.26
N LEU A 8 17.22 -25.18 0.08
CA LEU A 8 16.10 -24.35 -0.41
C LEU A 8 14.86 -25.22 -0.63
N PRO A 9 13.65 -24.73 -0.27
CA PRO A 9 12.40 -25.37 -0.62
C PRO A 9 12.29 -25.64 -2.12
N PRO A 10 11.49 -26.66 -2.55
CA PRO A 10 11.29 -26.94 -3.96
C PRO A 10 10.68 -25.73 -4.69
N GLY A 11 10.87 -25.69 -6.01
CA GLY A 11 10.34 -24.61 -6.83
C GLY A 11 10.37 -24.94 -8.33
N PRO A 12 9.83 -24.06 -9.19
CA PRO A 12 9.79 -24.30 -10.64
C PRO A 12 11.21 -24.35 -11.23
N ARG A 13 11.46 -25.36 -12.06
CA ARG A 13 12.74 -25.55 -12.78
C ARG A 13 12.86 -24.68 -14.03
N LEU A 14 12.14 -23.57 -14.10
CA LEU A 14 12.18 -22.64 -15.22
C LEU A 14 13.39 -21.69 -15.11
N PRO A 15 13.95 -21.23 -16.24
CA PRO A 15 14.96 -20.19 -16.25
C PRO A 15 14.50 -18.92 -15.50
N ARG A 16 15.43 -18.21 -14.85
CA ARG A 16 15.15 -16.99 -14.07
C ARG A 16 14.35 -15.93 -14.87
N ALA A 17 14.72 -15.73 -16.14
CA ALA A 17 14.03 -14.77 -17.01
C ALA A 17 12.55 -15.12 -17.21
N ILE A 18 12.23 -16.41 -17.36
CA ILE A 18 10.85 -16.88 -17.53
C ILE A 18 10.08 -16.72 -16.22
N GLN A 19 10.66 -17.08 -15.07
CA GLN A 19 10.04 -16.85 -13.76
C GLN A 19 9.77 -15.37 -13.54
N SER A 20 10.71 -14.48 -13.87
CA SER A 20 10.53 -13.03 -13.77
C SER A 20 9.42 -12.53 -14.69
N LEU A 21 9.32 -13.03 -15.91
CA LEU A 21 8.25 -12.67 -16.85
C LEU A 21 6.86 -13.03 -16.30
N TYR A 22 6.72 -14.24 -15.73
CA TYR A 22 5.47 -14.64 -15.08
C TYR A 22 5.18 -13.79 -13.84
N TRP A 23 6.19 -13.50 -13.03
CA TRP A 23 6.06 -12.62 -11.86
C TRP A 23 5.55 -11.23 -12.24
N PHE A 24 6.08 -10.63 -13.28
CA PHE A 24 5.65 -9.29 -13.71
C PHE A 24 4.27 -9.28 -14.37
N ARG A 25 3.87 -10.35 -15.06
CA ARG A 25 2.63 -10.37 -15.84
C ARG A 25 1.46 -11.08 -15.16
N ARG A 26 1.73 -12.08 -14.34
CA ARG A 26 0.74 -12.99 -13.74
C ARG A 26 1.15 -13.44 -12.34
N ALA A 27 1.51 -12.48 -11.47
CA ALA A 27 2.06 -12.79 -10.14
C ALA A 27 1.14 -13.72 -9.32
N GLN A 28 -0.14 -13.40 -9.21
CA GLN A 28 -1.09 -14.22 -8.45
C GLN A 28 -1.17 -15.65 -9.00
N TRP A 29 -1.35 -15.80 -10.32
CA TRP A 29 -1.37 -17.11 -10.96
C TRP A 29 -0.10 -17.92 -10.68
N MET A 30 1.05 -17.26 -10.69
CA MET A 30 2.33 -17.91 -10.37
C MET A 30 2.38 -18.37 -8.91
N LEU A 31 1.94 -17.53 -7.99
CA LEU A 31 1.87 -17.87 -6.57
C LEU A 31 0.92 -19.05 -6.32
N ASP A 32 -0.32 -18.99 -6.86
CA ASP A 32 -1.32 -20.04 -6.72
C ASP A 32 -0.84 -21.38 -7.31
N THR A 33 -0.26 -21.33 -8.52
CA THR A 33 0.27 -22.53 -9.19
C THR A 33 1.44 -23.15 -8.42
N CYS A 34 2.33 -22.31 -7.87
CA CYS A 34 3.46 -22.80 -7.09
C CYS A 34 3.00 -23.37 -5.74
N GLN A 35 2.08 -22.72 -5.03
CA GLN A 35 1.53 -23.24 -3.79
C GLN A 35 0.82 -24.58 -4.00
N ALA A 36 -0.02 -24.69 -5.02
CA ALA A 36 -0.72 -25.96 -5.35
C ALA A 36 0.25 -27.10 -5.66
N ARG A 37 1.43 -26.82 -6.23
CA ARG A 37 2.40 -27.81 -6.63
C ARG A 37 3.44 -28.16 -5.55
N PHE A 38 3.88 -27.17 -4.79
CA PHE A 38 5.03 -27.28 -3.89
C PHE A 38 4.67 -27.11 -2.41
N GLY A 39 3.42 -26.76 -2.09
CA GLY A 39 2.94 -26.51 -0.74
C GLY A 39 3.18 -25.07 -0.27
N ASP A 40 3.09 -24.86 1.04
CA ASP A 40 3.09 -23.54 1.67
C ASP A 40 4.44 -22.82 1.65
N MET A 41 5.52 -23.50 1.28
CA MET A 41 6.85 -22.90 1.16
C MET A 41 7.54 -23.38 -0.12
N PHE A 42 7.92 -22.43 -0.99
CA PHE A 42 8.56 -22.75 -2.26
C PHE A 42 9.55 -21.66 -2.71
N THR A 43 10.44 -22.03 -3.63
CA THR A 43 11.51 -21.14 -4.11
C THR A 43 11.19 -20.56 -5.49
N LEU A 44 11.34 -19.25 -5.65
CA LEU A 44 11.36 -18.56 -6.93
C LEU A 44 12.72 -17.90 -7.18
N LYS A 45 13.07 -17.73 -8.45
CA LYS A 45 14.30 -17.03 -8.90
C LYS A 45 13.90 -15.81 -9.73
N ILE A 46 14.02 -14.62 -9.16
CA ILE A 46 13.59 -13.36 -9.80
C ILE A 46 14.83 -12.56 -10.22
N ALA A 47 14.82 -12.04 -11.45
CA ALA A 47 15.91 -11.23 -11.97
C ALA A 47 16.05 -9.93 -11.12
N ASN A 48 17.29 -9.55 -10.84
CA ASN A 48 17.72 -8.43 -9.98
C ASN A 48 17.33 -8.56 -8.50
N GLU A 49 16.42 -9.48 -8.13
CA GLU A 49 15.96 -9.71 -6.76
C GLU A 49 16.62 -10.97 -6.12
N GLY A 50 17.14 -11.87 -6.94
CA GLY A 50 17.81 -13.08 -6.48
C GLY A 50 16.87 -14.27 -6.23
N THR A 51 17.14 -14.99 -5.13
CA THR A 51 16.37 -16.18 -4.70
C THR A 51 15.35 -15.77 -3.66
N TRP A 52 14.09 -16.04 -3.93
CA TRP A 52 12.97 -15.84 -3.03
C TRP A 52 12.49 -17.16 -2.46
N VAL A 53 12.33 -17.25 -1.17
CA VAL A 53 11.60 -18.32 -0.49
C VAL A 53 10.25 -17.77 -0.10
N VAL A 54 9.22 -18.12 -0.85
CA VAL A 54 7.84 -17.67 -0.62
C VAL A 54 7.20 -18.55 0.42
N THR A 55 6.45 -17.96 1.34
CA THR A 55 5.68 -18.70 2.35
C THR A 55 4.29 -18.14 2.54
N SER A 56 3.31 -19.06 2.72
CA SER A 56 1.93 -18.77 3.15
C SER A 56 1.61 -19.36 4.53
N ASP A 57 2.58 -20.00 5.17
CA ASP A 57 2.42 -20.57 6.52
C ASP A 57 2.38 -19.46 7.59
N PRO A 58 1.32 -19.36 8.41
CA PRO A 58 1.20 -18.32 9.44
C PRO A 58 2.29 -18.39 10.53
N GLY A 59 2.81 -19.60 10.83
CA GLY A 59 3.89 -19.79 11.78
C GLY A 59 5.22 -19.21 11.26
N ALA A 60 5.55 -19.50 10.00
CA ALA A 60 6.71 -18.92 9.32
C ALA A 60 6.55 -17.40 9.16
N ILE A 61 5.35 -16.90 8.80
CA ILE A 61 5.05 -15.47 8.72
C ILE A 61 5.26 -14.79 10.09
N LYS A 62 4.81 -15.42 11.18
CA LYS A 62 5.06 -14.93 12.54
C LYS A 62 6.55 -14.82 12.81
N GLN A 63 7.35 -15.87 12.51
CA GLN A 63 8.80 -15.85 12.69
C GLN A 63 9.46 -14.70 11.94
N VAL A 64 9.04 -14.43 10.68
CA VAL A 64 9.54 -13.31 9.87
C VAL A 64 9.18 -11.96 10.48
N PHE A 65 7.97 -11.79 10.98
CA PHE A 65 7.50 -10.49 11.49
C PHE A 65 7.98 -10.17 12.90
N THR A 66 8.32 -11.19 13.68
CA THR A 66 8.87 -11.04 15.05
C THR A 66 10.39 -11.30 15.13
N GLY A 67 11.00 -11.64 14.00
CA GLY A 67 12.43 -11.91 13.93
C GLY A 67 13.29 -10.65 14.13
N ASP A 68 14.57 -10.87 14.39
CA ASP A 68 15.54 -9.79 14.62
C ASP A 68 15.70 -8.92 13.35
N PRO A 69 15.39 -7.61 13.41
CA PRO A 69 15.52 -6.71 12.26
C PRO A 69 16.97 -6.54 11.78
N ARG A 70 17.97 -6.94 12.57
CA ARG A 70 19.38 -6.96 12.17
C ARG A 70 19.69 -8.12 11.21
N LEU A 71 18.86 -9.17 11.19
CA LEU A 71 19.01 -10.34 10.33
C LEU A 71 18.05 -10.37 9.16
N LEU A 72 16.94 -9.62 9.25
CA LEU A 72 15.81 -9.62 8.33
C LEU A 72 15.61 -8.22 7.72
N HIS A 73 16.44 -7.87 6.72
CA HIS A 73 16.44 -6.56 6.10
C HIS A 73 15.29 -6.39 5.10
N ALA A 74 14.47 -5.37 5.33
CA ALA A 74 13.39 -4.97 4.41
C ALA A 74 13.83 -3.86 3.46
N GLY A 75 14.66 -2.92 3.93
CA GLY A 75 15.16 -1.81 3.13
C GLY A 75 16.00 -2.31 1.96
N GLU A 76 16.91 -3.25 2.21
CA GLU A 76 17.68 -3.89 1.15
C GLU A 76 16.79 -4.60 0.12
N ALA A 77 15.72 -5.27 0.57
CA ALA A 77 14.77 -5.92 -0.29
C ALA A 77 13.89 -4.94 -1.09
N ASN A 78 13.75 -3.68 -0.64
CA ASN A 78 12.98 -2.64 -1.28
C ASN A 78 13.83 -1.72 -2.19
N ARG A 79 15.09 -2.04 -2.47
CA ARG A 79 15.99 -1.19 -3.29
C ARG A 79 15.42 -0.79 -4.66
N VAL A 80 14.48 -1.55 -5.18
CA VAL A 80 13.72 -1.21 -6.40
C VAL A 80 13.07 0.18 -6.32
N LEU A 81 12.75 0.67 -5.13
CA LEU A 81 12.12 1.97 -4.87
C LEU A 81 13.15 3.12 -4.72
N LEU A 82 14.43 2.79 -4.55
CA LEU A 82 15.51 3.77 -4.31
C LEU A 82 15.51 4.97 -5.28
N PRO A 83 15.33 4.77 -6.62
CA PRO A 83 15.40 5.88 -7.55
C PRO A 83 14.38 6.98 -7.29
N VAL A 84 13.23 6.65 -6.71
CA VAL A 84 12.11 7.57 -6.47
C VAL A 84 12.13 8.13 -5.05
N LEU A 85 12.26 7.22 -4.06
CA LEU A 85 12.09 7.57 -2.66
C LEU A 85 13.34 8.22 -2.05
N GLY A 86 14.53 7.87 -2.55
CA GLY A 86 15.80 8.30 -1.98
C GLY A 86 16.28 7.42 -0.82
N PRO A 87 17.59 7.50 -0.48
CA PRO A 87 18.24 6.57 0.46
C PRO A 87 17.78 6.72 1.91
N SER A 88 17.26 7.90 2.29
CA SER A 88 16.81 8.20 3.65
C SER A 88 15.35 7.81 3.93
N SER A 89 14.63 7.30 2.92
CA SER A 89 13.26 6.81 3.08
C SER A 89 13.16 5.68 4.10
N VAL A 90 12.19 5.74 5.01
CA VAL A 90 11.89 4.69 6.00
C VAL A 90 11.65 3.32 5.36
N LEU A 91 11.25 3.26 4.09
CA LEU A 91 11.08 2.00 3.35
C LEU A 91 12.41 1.36 2.92
N LEU A 92 13.48 2.15 2.83
CA LEU A 92 14.82 1.74 2.36
C LEU A 92 15.84 1.60 3.48
N LEU A 93 15.56 2.21 4.62
CA LEU A 93 16.40 2.08 5.82
C LEU A 93 16.18 0.71 6.48
N ASP A 94 17.20 0.18 7.12
CA ASP A 94 17.14 -1.02 7.94
C ASP A 94 17.63 -0.73 9.37
N GLU A 95 17.45 -1.68 10.29
CA GLU A 95 17.93 -1.68 11.67
C GLU A 95 17.60 -0.40 12.47
N LYS A 96 18.62 0.14 13.17
CA LYS A 96 18.46 1.33 14.03
C LYS A 96 18.05 2.59 13.24
N PRO A 97 18.63 2.92 12.07
CA PRO A 97 18.17 4.02 11.24
C PRO A 97 16.67 3.94 10.90
N HIS A 98 16.18 2.77 10.49
CA HIS A 98 14.76 2.57 10.24
C HIS A 98 13.90 2.83 11.48
N LEU A 99 14.30 2.29 12.64
CA LEU A 99 13.51 2.44 13.87
C LEU A 99 13.48 3.91 14.33
N SER A 100 14.62 4.61 14.22
CA SER A 100 14.69 6.05 14.53
C SER A 100 13.77 6.84 13.63
N GLN A 101 13.87 6.68 12.32
CA GLN A 101 13.05 7.39 11.34
C GLN A 101 11.56 7.09 11.52
N ARG A 102 11.21 5.81 11.69
CA ARG A 102 9.84 5.41 11.98
C ARG A 102 9.26 6.08 13.23
N LYS A 103 10.06 6.22 14.30
CA LYS A 103 9.66 6.86 15.55
C LYS A 103 9.31 8.34 15.35
N LEU A 104 10.06 9.04 14.48
CA LEU A 104 9.78 10.45 14.14
C LEU A 104 8.46 10.62 13.39
N MET A 105 8.13 9.66 12.51
CA MET A 105 6.93 9.73 11.65
C MET A 105 5.64 9.28 12.35
N LEU A 106 5.72 8.35 13.31
CA LEU A 106 4.55 7.73 13.95
C LEU A 106 3.53 8.73 14.53
N PRO A 107 3.93 9.84 15.20
CA PRO A 107 2.99 10.78 15.79
C PRO A 107 2.01 11.43 14.78
N ALA A 108 2.40 11.52 13.50
CA ALA A 108 1.58 12.09 12.45
C ALA A 108 0.32 11.26 12.12
N PHE A 109 0.31 9.97 12.46
CA PHE A 109 -0.74 9.01 12.11
C PHE A 109 -1.57 8.50 13.29
N HIS A 110 -1.54 9.22 14.45
CA HIS A 110 -2.22 8.80 15.68
C HIS A 110 -2.93 9.97 16.37
N GLY A 111 -3.88 9.62 17.26
CA GLY A 111 -4.56 10.55 18.16
C GLY A 111 -5.60 11.45 17.49
N GLU A 112 -5.81 12.64 18.03
CA GLU A 112 -6.85 13.61 17.60
C GLU A 112 -6.70 14.09 16.16
N ARG A 113 -5.47 14.00 15.59
CA ARG A 113 -5.22 14.37 14.18
C ARG A 113 -6.02 13.51 13.20
N MET A 114 -6.24 12.24 13.54
CA MET A 114 -7.06 11.37 12.71
C MET A 114 -8.50 11.88 12.53
N GLN A 115 -9.07 12.52 13.54
CA GLN A 115 -10.42 13.12 13.44
C GLN A 115 -10.44 14.29 12.46
N ARG A 116 -9.44 15.18 12.51
CA ARG A 116 -9.31 16.31 11.57
C ARG A 116 -9.10 15.83 10.13
N TYR A 117 -8.33 14.77 9.95
CA TYR A 117 -8.21 14.14 8.63
C TYR A 117 -9.55 13.59 8.12
N GLY A 118 -10.44 13.12 9.00
CA GLY A 118 -11.75 12.62 8.62
C GLY A 118 -12.63 13.68 7.96
N GLU A 119 -12.70 14.89 8.52
CA GLU A 119 -13.44 16.01 7.92
C GLU A 119 -12.86 16.39 6.55
N LEU A 120 -11.52 16.46 6.45
CA LEU A 120 -10.82 16.69 5.20
C LEU A 120 -11.13 15.63 4.16
N MET A 121 -11.03 14.33 4.53
CA MET A 121 -11.27 13.18 3.66
C MET A 121 -12.70 13.19 3.13
N SER A 122 -13.69 13.38 4.01
CA SER A 122 -15.11 13.45 3.62
C SER A 122 -15.41 14.65 2.71
N SER A 123 -14.83 15.82 2.99
CA SER A 123 -15.01 17.02 2.16
C SER A 123 -14.42 16.83 0.76
N VAL A 124 -13.19 16.31 0.64
CA VAL A 124 -12.56 16.03 -0.65
C VAL A 124 -13.33 14.96 -1.42
N ALA A 125 -13.76 13.89 -0.73
CA ALA A 125 -14.55 12.82 -1.33
C ALA A 125 -15.88 13.35 -1.88
N ALA A 126 -16.62 14.10 -1.08
CA ALA A 126 -17.90 14.69 -1.49
C ALA A 126 -17.75 15.58 -2.74
N GLN A 127 -16.77 16.48 -2.74
CA GLN A 127 -16.52 17.39 -3.86
C GLN A 127 -16.13 16.66 -5.15
N GLU A 128 -15.35 15.59 -5.06
CA GLU A 128 -14.95 14.81 -6.24
C GLU A 128 -16.11 13.97 -6.76
N ILE A 129 -16.83 13.27 -5.89
CA ILE A 129 -17.97 12.41 -6.26
C ILE A 129 -19.10 13.21 -6.92
N GLU A 130 -19.34 14.47 -6.52
CA GLU A 130 -20.33 15.34 -7.14
C GLU A 130 -20.06 15.62 -8.63
N ARG A 131 -18.78 15.59 -9.04
CA ARG A 131 -18.35 15.87 -10.43
C ARG A 131 -18.45 14.65 -11.36
N TRP A 132 -18.75 13.48 -10.82
CA TRP A 132 -18.76 12.27 -11.62
C TRP A 132 -19.90 12.28 -12.64
N PRO A 133 -19.64 11.86 -13.89
CA PRO A 133 -20.66 11.83 -14.92
C PRO A 133 -21.68 10.75 -14.62
N LEU A 134 -22.98 11.07 -14.87
CA LEU A 134 -24.09 10.17 -14.61
C LEU A 134 -24.51 9.41 -15.88
N GLY A 135 -24.96 8.15 -15.71
CA GLY A 135 -25.60 7.37 -16.75
C GLY A 135 -24.68 6.85 -17.87
N GLN A 136 -23.37 6.99 -17.73
CA GLN A 136 -22.39 6.48 -18.70
C GLN A 136 -21.28 5.68 -18.01
N PRO A 137 -20.60 4.75 -18.72
CA PRO A 137 -19.47 4.01 -18.18
C PRO A 137 -18.36 4.94 -17.70
N TYR A 138 -17.95 4.80 -16.47
CA TYR A 138 -16.95 5.66 -15.83
C TYR A 138 -15.90 4.83 -15.08
N PRO A 139 -14.61 4.89 -15.48
CA PRO A 139 -13.53 4.18 -14.81
C PRO A 139 -13.15 4.89 -13.52
N LEU A 140 -13.35 4.24 -12.36
CA LEU A 140 -13.22 4.89 -11.06
C LEU A 140 -11.79 5.04 -10.55
N ARG A 141 -10.83 4.25 -11.02
CA ARG A 141 -9.45 4.30 -10.48
C ARG A 141 -8.83 5.70 -10.62
N GLY A 142 -9.00 6.35 -11.76
CA GLY A 142 -8.49 7.72 -11.98
C GLY A 142 -9.04 8.74 -10.99
N PRO A 143 -10.37 8.87 -10.85
CA PRO A 143 -11.01 9.68 -9.81
C PRO A 143 -10.58 9.34 -8.39
N MET A 144 -10.48 8.05 -8.05
CA MET A 144 -9.94 7.63 -6.73
C MET A 144 -8.50 8.10 -6.52
N GLN A 145 -7.65 8.01 -7.56
CA GLN A 145 -6.29 8.56 -7.49
C GLN A 145 -6.27 10.08 -7.32
N ALA A 146 -7.15 10.81 -8.01
CA ALA A 146 -7.26 12.26 -7.84
C ALA A 146 -7.63 12.64 -6.40
N MET A 147 -8.60 11.93 -5.84
CA MET A 147 -9.10 12.11 -4.48
C MET A 147 -8.03 11.79 -3.43
N THR A 148 -7.41 10.61 -3.49
CA THR A 148 -6.40 10.19 -2.52
C THR A 148 -5.12 11.04 -2.61
N LEU A 149 -4.74 11.52 -3.81
CA LEU A 149 -3.63 12.46 -3.95
C LEU A 149 -3.96 13.81 -3.30
N GLU A 150 -5.17 14.32 -3.46
CA GLU A 150 -5.59 15.56 -2.83
C GLU A 150 -5.61 15.44 -1.29
N ILE A 151 -6.14 14.33 -0.79
CA ILE A 151 -6.17 14.04 0.65
C ILE A 151 -4.76 14.00 1.23
N VAL A 152 -3.85 13.22 0.62
CA VAL A 152 -2.49 13.10 1.14
C VAL A 152 -1.71 14.41 1.02
N LEU A 153 -1.89 15.18 -0.05
CA LEU A 153 -1.25 16.49 -0.19
C LEU A 153 -1.70 17.47 0.90
N ARG A 154 -2.99 17.53 1.18
CA ARG A 154 -3.52 18.39 2.25
C ARG A 154 -3.12 17.90 3.64
N ALA A 155 -3.06 16.59 3.87
CA ALA A 155 -2.57 16.05 5.13
C ALA A 155 -1.06 16.34 5.33
N VAL A 156 -0.27 16.27 4.26
CA VAL A 156 1.18 16.47 4.31
C VAL A 156 1.55 17.95 4.41
N PHE A 157 0.95 18.82 3.59
CA PHE A 157 1.33 20.23 3.48
C PHE A 157 0.35 21.22 4.14
N GLY A 158 -0.78 20.74 4.66
CA GLY A 158 -1.86 21.56 5.15
C GLY A 158 -2.80 22.02 4.02
N VAL A 159 -3.81 22.83 4.38
CA VAL A 159 -4.84 23.32 3.44
C VAL A 159 -4.34 24.46 2.57
N ALA A 160 -3.06 24.83 2.64
CA ALA A 160 -2.49 25.93 1.89
C ALA A 160 -2.70 25.74 0.37
N GLU A 161 -3.30 26.75 -0.25
CA GLU A 161 -3.39 26.85 -1.71
C GLU A 161 -2.28 27.78 -2.21
N GLY A 162 -1.70 27.44 -3.36
CA GLY A 162 -0.66 28.28 -3.96
C GLY A 162 -0.03 27.67 -5.20
N PRO A 163 0.62 28.49 -6.04
CA PRO A 163 1.17 28.06 -7.32
C PRO A 163 2.26 26.98 -7.19
N ARG A 164 2.97 26.95 -6.07
CA ARG A 164 3.98 25.92 -5.77
C ARG A 164 3.34 24.56 -5.52
N LEU A 165 2.29 24.51 -4.69
CA LEU A 165 1.57 23.27 -4.39
C LEU A 165 0.87 22.72 -5.64
N GLU A 166 0.31 23.59 -6.48
CA GLU A 166 -0.23 23.22 -7.79
C GLU A 166 0.85 22.63 -8.71
N THR A 167 2.05 23.21 -8.70
CA THR A 167 3.19 22.70 -9.45
C THR A 167 3.60 21.31 -8.92
N LEU A 168 3.73 21.15 -7.60
CA LEU A 168 4.07 19.88 -6.97
C LEU A 168 3.03 18.80 -7.28
N ARG A 169 1.73 19.12 -7.18
CA ARG A 169 0.61 18.22 -7.53
C ARG A 169 0.71 17.75 -8.98
N ARG A 170 0.94 18.66 -9.91
CA ARG A 170 1.08 18.34 -11.35
C ARG A 170 2.29 17.47 -11.64
N GLU A 171 3.47 17.84 -11.11
CA GLU A 171 4.71 17.10 -11.37
C GLU A 171 4.73 15.73 -10.68
N LEU A 172 4.13 15.59 -9.50
CA LEU A 172 3.93 14.29 -8.83
C LEU A 172 3.05 13.37 -9.67
N ARG A 173 1.89 13.83 -10.13
CA ARG A 173 1.04 13.04 -11.04
C ARG A 173 1.82 12.55 -12.25
N ARG A 174 2.54 13.45 -12.90
CA ARG A 174 3.35 13.13 -14.07
C ARG A 174 4.41 12.07 -13.78
N LEU A 175 5.11 12.19 -12.65
CA LEU A 175 6.11 11.22 -12.20
C LEU A 175 5.46 9.85 -11.98
N LEU A 176 4.37 9.79 -11.21
CA LEU A 176 3.63 8.56 -10.91
C LEU A 176 3.09 7.88 -12.16
N ASP A 177 2.49 8.65 -13.08
CA ASP A 177 2.04 8.14 -14.38
C ASP A 177 3.19 7.56 -15.21
N THR A 178 4.37 8.16 -15.12
CA THR A 178 5.56 7.67 -15.84
C THR A 178 6.07 6.37 -15.24
N LEU A 179 6.10 6.24 -13.92
CA LEU A 179 6.56 5.05 -13.21
C LEU A 179 5.64 3.83 -13.40
N THR A 180 4.36 4.06 -13.63
CA THR A 180 3.37 2.98 -13.83
C THR A 180 3.32 2.46 -15.28
N LYS A 181 4.01 3.12 -16.22
CA LYS A 181 4.07 2.64 -17.61
C LYS A 181 4.87 1.34 -17.73
N PRO A 182 4.45 0.39 -18.58
CA PRO A 182 5.18 -0.86 -18.79
C PRO A 182 6.64 -0.67 -19.19
N ALA A 183 6.95 0.41 -19.92
CA ALA A 183 8.32 0.75 -20.33
C ALA A 183 9.21 1.07 -19.13
N ALA A 184 8.70 1.75 -18.10
CA ALA A 184 9.48 2.03 -16.89
C ALA A 184 9.86 0.74 -16.15
N GLY A 185 8.93 -0.20 -16.04
CA GLY A 185 9.22 -1.53 -15.48
C GLY A 185 10.26 -2.31 -16.28
N ALA A 186 10.21 -2.27 -17.62
CA ALA A 186 11.19 -2.91 -18.49
C ALA A 186 12.58 -2.28 -18.34
N ILE A 187 12.67 -0.94 -18.25
CA ILE A 187 13.93 -0.22 -18.01
C ILE A 187 14.51 -0.59 -16.65
N LEU A 188 13.68 -0.60 -15.61
CA LEU A 188 14.10 -0.98 -14.26
C LEU A 188 14.59 -2.43 -14.19
N LEU A 189 13.92 -3.35 -14.90
CA LEU A 189 14.35 -4.75 -14.99
C LEU A 189 15.69 -4.89 -15.72
N ALA A 190 15.91 -4.10 -16.77
CA ALA A 190 17.13 -4.18 -17.57
C ALA A 190 18.35 -3.54 -16.90
N LEU A 191 18.17 -2.37 -16.27
CA LEU A 191 19.27 -1.56 -15.74
C LEU A 191 19.44 -1.68 -14.23
N GLY A 192 18.43 -2.20 -13.51
CA GLY A 192 18.36 -2.13 -12.05
C GLY A 192 18.17 -0.71 -11.52
N PRO A 193 17.97 -0.54 -10.20
CA PRO A 193 17.74 0.77 -9.58
C PRO A 193 18.90 1.75 -9.81
N ASP A 194 20.13 1.29 -9.62
CA ASP A 194 21.33 2.14 -9.79
C ASP A 194 21.52 2.61 -11.25
N GLY A 195 21.18 1.75 -12.21
CA GLY A 195 21.21 2.11 -13.63
C GLY A 195 20.16 3.17 -14.00
N VAL A 196 18.94 3.04 -13.44
CA VAL A 196 17.87 4.03 -13.63
C VAL A 196 18.27 5.41 -13.08
N MET A 197 18.90 5.47 -11.90
CA MET A 197 19.38 6.72 -11.30
C MET A 197 20.43 7.45 -12.17
N ARG A 198 21.17 6.73 -13.01
CA ARG A 198 22.16 7.33 -13.92
C ARG A 198 21.52 7.93 -15.19
N LEU A 199 20.25 7.61 -15.48
CA LEU A 199 19.57 8.15 -16.66
C LEU A 199 19.25 9.63 -16.50
N GLY A 200 19.80 10.46 -17.38
CA GLY A 200 19.58 11.92 -17.36
C GLY A 200 18.12 12.32 -17.50
N VAL A 201 17.33 11.54 -18.25
CA VAL A 201 15.87 11.77 -18.37
C VAL A 201 15.17 11.56 -17.03
N PHE A 202 15.49 10.48 -16.34
CA PHE A 202 14.90 10.17 -15.02
C PHE A 202 15.26 11.25 -13.98
N ARG A 203 16.52 11.66 -13.93
CA ARG A 203 16.96 12.74 -13.02
C ARG A 203 16.23 14.05 -13.27
N ARG A 204 15.96 14.40 -14.54
CA ARG A 204 15.20 15.62 -14.88
C ARG A 204 13.73 15.54 -14.42
N GLU A 205 13.10 14.36 -14.57
CA GLU A 205 11.73 14.17 -14.07
C GLU A 205 11.67 14.27 -12.54
N LEU A 206 12.64 13.67 -11.84
CA LEU A 206 12.73 13.75 -10.38
C LEU A 206 13.00 15.18 -9.91
N GLU A 207 13.86 15.93 -10.58
CA GLU A 207 14.19 17.31 -10.25
C GLU A 207 12.98 18.25 -10.32
N ARG A 208 12.04 17.99 -11.23
CA ARG A 208 10.78 18.76 -11.31
C ARG A 208 9.91 18.63 -10.08
N VAL A 209 10.00 17.50 -9.38
CA VAL A 209 9.32 17.27 -8.11
C VAL A 209 10.16 17.79 -6.95
N ASN A 210 11.46 17.51 -6.97
CA ASN A 210 12.37 17.88 -5.87
C ASN A 210 12.45 19.38 -5.67
N ARG A 211 12.57 20.16 -6.76
CA ARG A 211 12.74 21.59 -6.68
C ARG A 211 11.62 22.29 -5.89
N PRO A 212 10.33 22.18 -6.26
CA PRO A 212 9.27 22.83 -5.49
C PRO A 212 9.16 22.29 -4.07
N LEU A 213 9.55 21.04 -3.84
CA LEU A 213 9.54 20.43 -2.51
C LEU A 213 10.63 21.01 -1.60
N TYR A 214 11.86 21.15 -2.09
CA TYR A 214 12.93 21.82 -1.33
C TYR A 214 12.65 23.30 -1.09
N GLU A 215 12.04 23.99 -2.07
CA GLU A 215 11.60 25.38 -1.90
C GLU A 215 10.54 25.48 -0.78
N GLU A 216 9.62 24.53 -0.69
CA GLU A 216 8.61 24.47 0.40
C GLU A 216 9.26 24.17 1.76
N ILE A 217 10.20 23.22 1.82
CA ILE A 217 10.95 22.90 3.05
C ILE A 217 11.67 24.13 3.57
N ALA A 218 12.40 24.84 2.70
CA ALA A 218 13.17 26.01 3.08
C ALA A 218 12.29 27.16 3.59
N GLU A 219 11.16 27.42 2.94
CA GLU A 219 10.20 28.45 3.37
C GLU A 219 9.55 28.07 4.70
N ARG A 220 9.12 26.82 4.85
CA ARG A 220 8.47 26.35 6.05
C ARG A 220 9.38 26.35 7.29
N ARG A 221 10.69 26.09 7.12
CA ARG A 221 11.68 26.22 8.21
C ARG A 221 11.82 27.65 8.72
N GLN A 222 11.58 28.65 7.87
CA GLN A 222 11.68 30.05 8.21
C GLN A 222 10.34 30.64 8.70
N ALA A 223 9.25 29.89 8.58
CA ALA A 223 7.93 30.36 8.99
C ALA A 223 7.82 30.49 10.52
N GLY A 224 7.35 31.66 10.97
CA GLY A 224 7.19 31.95 12.41
C GLY A 224 6.04 31.19 13.08
N ASP A 225 5.13 30.61 12.30
CA ASP A 225 3.93 29.89 12.73
C ASP A 225 4.08 28.35 12.72
N LEU A 226 5.31 27.85 12.59
CA LEU A 226 5.58 26.39 12.47
C LEU A 226 4.96 25.59 13.63
N ALA A 227 5.00 26.12 14.84
CA ALA A 227 4.48 25.45 16.04
C ALA A 227 2.94 25.41 16.09
N GLU A 228 2.26 26.27 15.31
CA GLU A 228 0.81 26.37 15.26
C GLU A 228 0.20 25.46 14.17
N ARG A 229 1.05 24.91 13.31
CA ARG A 229 0.64 24.06 12.18
C ARG A 229 0.53 22.60 12.59
N ASP A 230 -0.51 21.93 12.08
CA ASP A 230 -0.83 20.53 12.40
C ASP A 230 -0.55 19.56 11.24
N ASP A 231 -0.06 20.05 10.08
CA ASP A 231 0.26 19.20 8.94
C ASP A 231 1.51 18.34 9.20
N ILE A 232 1.62 17.22 8.45
CA ILE A 232 2.69 16.23 8.66
C ILE A 232 4.07 16.83 8.44
N MET A 233 4.25 17.69 7.44
CA MET A 233 5.52 18.33 7.14
C MET A 233 5.98 19.22 8.31
N SER A 234 5.07 20.01 8.88
CA SER A 234 5.36 20.86 10.03
C SER A 234 5.75 20.06 11.28
N LEU A 235 5.13 18.89 11.47
CA LEU A 235 5.50 17.95 12.54
C LEU A 235 6.89 17.36 12.34
N LEU A 236 7.23 16.95 11.10
CA LEU A 236 8.54 16.40 10.78
C LEU A 236 9.64 17.45 10.90
N LEU A 237 9.36 18.71 10.55
CA LEU A 237 10.28 19.84 10.72
C LEU A 237 10.60 20.15 12.19
N GLN A 238 9.68 19.86 13.10
CA GLN A 238 9.83 20.02 14.56
C GLN A 238 10.43 18.77 15.24
N ALA A 239 10.40 17.63 14.55
CA ALA A 239 10.91 16.37 15.10
C ALA A 239 12.44 16.40 15.19
N THR A 240 12.97 15.80 16.26
CA THR A 240 14.42 15.67 16.47
C THR A 240 14.81 14.21 16.68
N HIS A 241 15.97 13.86 16.18
CA HIS A 241 16.61 12.58 16.44
C HIS A 241 16.98 12.43 17.93
N GLU A 242 17.39 11.23 18.34
CA GLU A 242 17.75 10.95 19.74
C GLU A 242 18.95 11.78 20.25
N ASP A 243 19.79 12.26 19.34
CA ASP A 243 20.93 13.14 19.63
C ASP A 243 20.55 14.64 19.68
N GLY A 244 19.26 14.97 19.48
CA GLY A 244 18.73 16.34 19.45
C GLY A 244 18.88 17.04 18.10
N SER A 245 19.47 16.42 17.08
CA SER A 245 19.58 17.01 15.74
C SER A 245 18.21 17.02 15.03
N PRO A 246 17.88 18.08 14.26
CA PRO A 246 16.70 18.09 13.42
C PRO A 246 16.88 17.17 12.20
N MET A 247 15.78 16.76 11.57
CA MET A 247 15.83 16.09 10.27
C MET A 247 16.49 17.01 9.22
N SER A 248 17.39 16.45 8.41
CA SER A 248 17.98 17.14 7.27
C SER A 248 16.95 17.38 6.16
N ASP A 249 17.25 18.27 5.22
CA ASP A 249 16.35 18.53 4.08
C ASP A 249 16.24 17.32 3.15
N GLU A 250 17.30 16.51 3.03
CA GLU A 250 17.29 15.25 2.31
C GLU A 250 16.38 14.21 2.98
N GLU A 251 16.47 14.05 4.29
CA GLU A 251 15.58 13.15 5.04
C GLU A 251 14.13 13.57 4.91
N LEU A 252 13.84 14.87 5.08
CA LEU A 252 12.49 15.42 4.91
C LEU A 252 11.97 15.18 3.49
N ARG A 253 12.78 15.47 2.47
CA ARG A 253 12.43 15.23 1.06
C ARG A 253 12.08 13.77 0.83
N ASP A 254 12.92 12.85 1.30
CA ASP A 254 12.76 11.41 1.08
C ASP A 254 11.50 10.88 1.78
N GLU A 255 11.22 11.35 2.99
CA GLU A 255 10.01 10.94 3.72
C GLU A 255 8.74 11.57 3.16
N LEU A 256 8.76 12.85 2.76
CA LEU A 256 7.59 13.48 2.14
C LEU A 256 7.23 12.80 0.81
N ILE A 257 8.23 12.49 -0.03
CA ILE A 257 8.00 11.71 -1.25
C ILE A 257 7.50 10.29 -0.91
N THR A 258 8.06 9.66 0.12
CA THR A 258 7.60 8.33 0.57
C THR A 258 6.13 8.36 0.95
N LEU A 259 5.69 9.33 1.74
CA LEU A 259 4.29 9.48 2.14
C LEU A 259 3.37 9.73 0.95
N LEU A 260 3.76 10.62 0.05
CA LEU A 260 2.98 10.96 -1.15
C LEU A 260 2.83 9.77 -2.11
N VAL A 261 3.92 9.03 -2.36
CA VAL A 261 3.89 7.87 -3.27
C VAL A 261 3.14 6.69 -2.64
N ALA A 262 3.42 6.40 -1.36
CA ALA A 262 2.83 5.23 -0.69
C ALA A 262 1.34 5.44 -0.35
N GLY A 263 0.94 6.64 0.06
CA GLY A 263 -0.44 6.92 0.50
C GLY A 263 -1.45 7.06 -0.64
N HIS A 264 -1.02 7.57 -1.79
CA HIS A 264 -1.90 7.88 -2.90
C HIS A 264 -2.37 6.63 -3.68
N GLU A 265 -1.46 5.90 -4.32
CA GLU A 265 -1.86 4.84 -5.26
C GLU A 265 -2.43 3.60 -4.56
N THR A 266 -1.93 3.29 -3.38
CA THR A 266 -2.38 2.09 -2.66
C THR A 266 -3.83 2.21 -2.20
N THR A 267 -4.21 3.33 -1.59
CA THR A 267 -5.59 3.57 -1.14
C THR A 267 -6.55 3.71 -2.32
N ALA A 268 -6.15 4.39 -3.40
CA ALA A 268 -6.95 4.48 -4.62
C ALA A 268 -7.28 3.12 -5.23
N ASN A 269 -6.29 2.21 -5.29
CA ASN A 269 -6.51 0.86 -5.80
C ASN A 269 -7.38 0.02 -4.85
N ALA A 270 -7.22 0.18 -3.53
CA ALA A 270 -8.08 -0.48 -2.53
C ALA A 270 -9.54 -0.03 -2.65
N LEU A 271 -9.79 1.28 -2.81
CA LEU A 271 -11.11 1.86 -3.05
C LEU A 271 -11.73 1.35 -4.36
N ALA A 272 -10.96 1.33 -5.45
CA ALA A 272 -11.41 0.79 -6.73
C ALA A 272 -11.82 -0.68 -6.61
N TRP A 273 -11.07 -1.50 -5.86
CA TRP A 273 -11.43 -2.87 -5.56
C TRP A 273 -12.66 -3.00 -4.67
N ALA A 274 -12.82 -2.13 -3.66
CA ALA A 274 -14.01 -2.13 -2.80
C ALA A 274 -15.28 -1.87 -3.62
N VAL A 275 -15.26 -0.85 -4.46
CA VAL A 275 -16.41 -0.53 -5.34
C VAL A 275 -16.67 -1.67 -6.32
N GLU A 276 -15.63 -2.22 -6.96
CA GLU A 276 -15.79 -3.35 -7.88
C GLU A 276 -16.44 -4.55 -7.18
N ARG A 277 -16.01 -4.89 -5.96
CA ARG A 277 -16.63 -5.97 -5.19
C ARG A 277 -18.07 -5.67 -4.79
N LEU A 278 -18.34 -4.50 -4.29
CA LEU A 278 -19.70 -4.08 -3.90
C LEU A 278 -20.67 -4.09 -5.08
N CYS A 279 -20.27 -3.57 -6.23
CA CYS A 279 -21.10 -3.60 -7.44
C CYS A 279 -21.42 -5.02 -7.93
N ARG A 280 -20.60 -6.03 -7.59
CA ARG A 280 -20.88 -7.45 -7.90
C ARG A 280 -21.73 -8.15 -6.85
N HIS A 281 -22.01 -7.50 -5.74
CA HIS A 281 -22.79 -8.02 -4.62
C HIS A 281 -23.80 -6.96 -4.17
N PRO A 282 -24.88 -6.73 -4.97
CA PRO A 282 -25.84 -5.66 -4.72
C PRO A 282 -26.46 -5.72 -3.33
N GLU A 283 -26.70 -6.92 -2.80
CA GLU A 283 -27.22 -7.12 -1.44
C GLU A 283 -26.27 -6.59 -0.35
N LYS A 284 -24.98 -6.61 -0.60
CA LYS A 284 -23.96 -6.08 0.32
C LYS A 284 -23.83 -4.57 0.18
N LEU A 285 -23.97 -4.07 -1.04
CA LEU A 285 -23.99 -2.62 -1.30
C LEU A 285 -25.23 -1.98 -0.66
N GLU A 286 -26.41 -2.59 -0.79
CA GLU A 286 -27.65 -2.15 -0.15
C GLU A 286 -27.50 -2.11 1.38
N ARG A 287 -26.94 -3.16 1.97
CA ARG A 287 -26.68 -3.22 3.40
C ARG A 287 -25.74 -2.11 3.86
N LEU A 288 -24.64 -1.89 3.14
CA LEU A 288 -23.68 -0.81 3.42
C LEU A 288 -24.35 0.57 3.34
N THR A 289 -25.18 0.78 2.31
CA THR A 289 -25.93 2.03 2.13
C THR A 289 -26.94 2.26 3.28
N ALA A 290 -27.64 1.21 3.71
CA ALA A 290 -28.58 1.28 4.83
C ALA A 290 -27.87 1.63 6.15
N GLU A 291 -26.70 1.04 6.44
CA GLU A 291 -25.88 1.38 7.60
C GLU A 291 -25.41 2.84 7.55
N ALA A 292 -24.93 3.29 6.37
CA ALA A 292 -24.46 4.66 6.20
C ALA A 292 -25.58 5.71 6.39
N LEU A 293 -26.80 5.39 5.95
CA LEU A 293 -27.98 6.26 6.14
C LEU A 293 -28.49 6.27 7.58
N ALA A 294 -28.34 5.16 8.32
CA ALA A 294 -28.77 5.06 9.72
C ALA A 294 -27.82 5.79 10.70
N SER A 295 -26.56 5.95 10.32
CA SER A 295 -25.58 6.66 11.14
C SER A 295 -25.68 8.17 10.82
N ASP A 296 -26.00 9.04 11.78
CA ASP A 296 -26.28 10.49 11.65
C ASP A 296 -25.24 11.37 10.89
N GLY A 297 -24.74 10.93 9.76
CA GLY A 297 -23.90 11.70 8.83
C GLY A 297 -22.45 12.00 9.28
N ALA A 298 -22.07 11.76 10.50
CA ALA A 298 -20.71 11.95 10.98
C ALA A 298 -19.91 10.64 10.90
N ALA A 299 -18.82 10.62 10.16
CA ALA A 299 -17.81 9.58 10.26
C ALA A 299 -17.20 9.61 11.68
N GLN A 300 -17.83 8.95 12.62
CA GLN A 300 -17.24 8.75 13.95
C GLN A 300 -16.24 7.60 13.83
N ALA A 301 -15.01 7.83 14.26
CA ALA A 301 -14.03 6.78 14.40
C ALA A 301 -14.60 5.70 15.36
N GLY A 302 -15.21 4.64 14.79
CA GLY A 302 -15.78 3.53 15.57
C GLY A 302 -17.20 3.10 15.21
N GLY A 303 -17.96 3.82 14.37
CA GLY A 303 -19.41 3.66 14.21
C GLY A 303 -19.91 2.61 13.24
N ASP A 304 -19.24 2.37 12.13
CA ASP A 304 -19.78 1.59 11.01
C ASP A 304 -19.14 0.19 10.95
N GLU A 305 -19.77 -0.78 11.61
CA GLU A 305 -19.23 -2.16 11.71
C GLU A 305 -19.18 -2.86 10.36
N TYR A 306 -20.25 -2.74 9.56
CA TYR A 306 -20.32 -3.38 8.25
C TYR A 306 -19.39 -2.71 7.22
N LEU A 307 -19.24 -1.39 7.28
CA LEU A 307 -18.29 -0.64 6.47
C LEU A 307 -16.85 -1.11 6.73
N LYS A 308 -16.45 -1.23 7.99
CA LYS A 308 -15.13 -1.74 8.38
C LYS A 308 -14.91 -3.17 7.93
N ALA A 309 -15.90 -4.03 8.15
CA ALA A 309 -15.86 -5.41 7.70
C ALA A 309 -15.75 -5.52 6.16
N THR A 310 -16.43 -4.64 5.42
CA THR A 310 -16.36 -4.53 3.96
C THR A 310 -14.95 -4.15 3.51
N ILE A 311 -14.30 -3.21 4.17
CA ILE A 311 -12.91 -2.81 3.89
C ILE A 311 -11.95 -3.95 4.20
N GLN A 312 -12.10 -4.61 5.35
CA GLN A 312 -11.26 -5.73 5.76
C GLN A 312 -11.36 -6.89 4.77
N GLU A 313 -12.57 -7.23 4.32
CA GLU A 313 -12.79 -8.29 3.33
C GLU A 313 -12.26 -7.91 1.94
N THR A 314 -12.40 -6.65 1.55
CA THR A 314 -11.80 -6.15 0.32
C THR A 314 -10.29 -6.33 0.34
N LEU A 315 -9.62 -5.88 1.39
CA LEU A 315 -8.16 -5.99 1.55
C LEU A 315 -7.69 -7.44 1.71
N ARG A 316 -8.53 -8.32 2.24
CA ARG A 316 -8.25 -9.76 2.26
C ARG A 316 -8.29 -10.35 0.85
N LEU A 317 -9.40 -10.15 0.15
CA LEU A 317 -9.65 -10.79 -1.15
C LEU A 317 -8.88 -10.13 -2.30
N ARG A 318 -8.62 -8.82 -2.19
CA ARG A 318 -7.93 -7.99 -3.18
C ARG A 318 -6.83 -7.15 -2.53
N PRO A 319 -5.80 -7.79 -1.94
CA PRO A 319 -4.68 -7.05 -1.39
C PRO A 319 -3.99 -6.25 -2.50
N VAL A 320 -3.76 -4.97 -2.26
CA VAL A 320 -3.10 -4.08 -3.23
C VAL A 320 -1.62 -4.46 -3.42
N ILE A 321 -1.00 -4.96 -2.36
CA ILE A 321 0.34 -5.53 -2.36
C ILE A 321 0.21 -7.03 -2.04
N SER A 322 0.68 -7.89 -2.92
CA SER A 322 0.49 -9.33 -2.80
C SER A 322 1.54 -10.05 -1.95
N ILE A 323 2.67 -9.40 -1.69
CA ILE A 323 3.80 -9.96 -0.92
C ILE A 323 4.50 -8.88 -0.08
N VAL A 324 5.22 -9.29 0.94
CA VAL A 324 6.29 -8.51 1.57
C VAL A 324 7.60 -9.29 1.53
N ILE A 325 8.74 -8.62 1.60
CA ILE A 325 10.05 -9.24 1.41
C ILE A 325 10.98 -8.89 2.57
N ARG A 326 11.82 -9.87 2.98
CA ARG A 326 12.93 -9.66 3.91
C ARG A 326 14.16 -10.38 3.39
N ARG A 327 15.27 -9.67 3.27
CA ARG A 327 16.57 -10.26 2.94
C ARG A 327 17.16 -10.92 4.18
N LEU A 328 17.61 -12.16 4.07
CA LEU A 328 18.34 -12.85 5.14
C LEU A 328 19.82 -12.49 5.06
N LEU A 329 20.39 -11.92 6.13
CA LEU A 329 21.82 -11.62 6.21
C LEU A 329 22.64 -12.82 6.67
N GLU A 330 22.05 -13.69 7.47
CA GLU A 330 22.65 -14.91 7.98
C GLU A 330 21.74 -16.12 7.72
N PRO A 331 22.25 -17.35 7.76
CA PRO A 331 21.40 -18.53 7.73
C PRO A 331 20.40 -18.53 8.90
N MET A 332 19.13 -18.79 8.62
CA MET A 332 18.06 -18.72 9.61
C MET A 332 17.07 -19.85 9.44
N GLU A 333 16.65 -20.46 10.54
CA GLU A 333 15.59 -21.45 10.54
C GLU A 333 14.22 -20.74 10.48
N ILE A 334 13.47 -20.97 9.39
CA ILE A 334 12.11 -20.44 9.19
C ILE A 334 11.21 -21.58 8.69
N GLY A 335 10.08 -21.79 9.37
CA GLY A 335 9.13 -22.85 9.01
C GLY A 335 9.77 -24.25 9.04
N GLY A 336 10.68 -24.52 9.97
CA GLY A 336 11.38 -25.80 10.12
C GLY A 336 12.43 -26.09 9.04
N ARG A 337 12.87 -25.07 8.30
CA ARG A 337 13.94 -25.17 7.28
C ARG A 337 15.06 -24.17 7.54
N MET A 338 16.29 -24.63 7.47
CA MET A 338 17.46 -23.76 7.52
C MET A 338 17.68 -23.09 6.17
N LEU A 339 17.29 -21.80 6.06
CA LEU A 339 17.44 -21.01 4.85
C LEU A 339 18.82 -20.36 4.80
N PRO A 340 19.49 -20.30 3.61
CA PRO A 340 20.82 -19.70 3.51
C PRO A 340 20.78 -18.17 3.57
N ALA A 341 21.88 -17.57 4.02
CA ALA A 341 22.13 -16.15 3.88
C ALA A 341 22.02 -15.71 2.42
N GLY A 342 21.62 -14.46 2.19
CA GLY A 342 21.52 -13.88 0.85
C GLY A 342 20.29 -14.28 0.06
N CYS A 343 19.41 -15.18 0.55
CA CYS A 343 18.07 -15.31 -0.01
C CYS A 343 17.10 -14.32 0.63
N SER A 344 15.93 -14.14 0.02
CA SER A 344 14.84 -13.34 0.60
C SER A 344 13.71 -14.26 1.03
N ILE A 345 13.22 -14.10 2.26
CA ILE A 345 11.97 -14.73 2.70
C ILE A 345 10.79 -13.81 2.36
N VAL A 346 9.73 -14.38 1.78
CA VAL A 346 8.64 -13.64 1.16
C VAL A 346 7.29 -14.12 1.71
N PRO A 347 6.78 -13.57 2.82
CA PRO A 347 5.39 -13.71 3.22
C PRO A 347 4.45 -13.33 2.07
N ALA A 348 3.65 -14.29 1.59
CA ALA A 348 2.72 -14.10 0.49
C ALA A 348 1.33 -13.72 1.02
N ILE A 349 1.03 -12.41 1.06
CA ILE A 349 -0.25 -11.86 1.50
C ILE A 349 -1.40 -12.50 0.72
N HIS A 350 -1.28 -12.54 -0.62
CA HIS A 350 -2.26 -13.15 -1.50
C HIS A 350 -2.60 -14.59 -1.12
N LEU A 351 -1.60 -15.40 -0.80
CA LEU A 351 -1.80 -16.82 -0.48
C LEU A 351 -2.38 -17.04 0.92
N VAL A 352 -1.81 -16.38 1.95
CA VAL A 352 -2.31 -16.56 3.33
C VAL A 352 -3.74 -16.09 3.49
N HIS A 353 -4.14 -15.03 2.77
CA HIS A 353 -5.51 -14.52 2.77
C HIS A 353 -6.52 -15.46 2.10
N ARG A 354 -6.06 -16.48 1.37
CA ARG A 354 -6.91 -17.47 0.66
C ARG A 354 -6.82 -18.88 1.24
N ARG A 355 -6.19 -19.03 2.39
CA ARG A 355 -6.10 -20.34 3.06
C ARG A 355 -7.47 -20.82 3.49
N GLY A 356 -7.90 -21.98 3.00
CA GLY A 356 -9.20 -22.60 3.35
C GLY A 356 -9.30 -23.11 4.78
N ASP A 357 -8.15 -23.37 5.44
CA ASP A 357 -8.07 -23.76 6.85
C ASP A 357 -8.25 -22.57 7.82
N ILE A 358 -8.13 -21.32 7.29
CA ILE A 358 -8.32 -20.07 8.04
C ILE A 358 -9.63 -19.40 7.66
N TYR A 359 -9.90 -19.29 6.37
CA TYR A 359 -11.07 -18.62 5.83
C TYR A 359 -11.99 -19.60 5.12
N SER A 360 -13.16 -19.88 5.67
CA SER A 360 -14.18 -20.67 4.98
C SER A 360 -14.60 -19.98 3.69
N GLN A 361 -14.70 -20.74 2.59
CA GLN A 361 -15.03 -20.19 1.27
C GLN A 361 -14.15 -18.98 0.92
N PRO A 362 -12.81 -19.14 0.80
CA PRO A 362 -11.86 -18.05 0.78
C PRO A 362 -11.97 -17.15 -0.46
N GLU A 363 -12.60 -17.62 -1.55
CA GLU A 363 -12.81 -16.83 -2.77
C GLU A 363 -14.10 -15.99 -2.76
N GLU A 364 -14.99 -16.22 -1.79
CA GLU A 364 -16.21 -15.43 -1.65
C GLU A 364 -15.96 -14.11 -0.95
N PHE A 365 -16.63 -13.06 -1.44
CA PHE A 365 -16.64 -11.75 -0.80
C PHE A 365 -17.68 -11.73 0.31
N ARG A 366 -17.24 -11.88 1.56
CA ARG A 366 -18.09 -12.02 2.76
C ARG A 366 -17.61 -11.10 3.88
N PRO A 367 -18.02 -9.84 3.92
CA PRO A 367 -17.71 -8.92 5.03
C PRO A 367 -18.09 -9.49 6.40
N GLU A 368 -19.16 -10.24 6.47
CA GLU A 368 -19.71 -10.87 7.69
C GLU A 368 -18.69 -11.76 8.42
N ARG A 369 -17.65 -12.23 7.71
CA ARG A 369 -16.58 -13.01 8.36
C ARG A 369 -15.78 -12.25 9.41
N PHE A 370 -15.86 -10.93 9.40
CA PHE A 370 -15.19 -10.03 10.34
C PHE A 370 -16.14 -9.41 11.38
N ILE A 371 -17.42 -9.79 11.37
CA ILE A 371 -18.44 -9.28 12.30
C ILE A 371 -18.70 -10.36 13.36
N GLU A 372 -18.28 -10.10 14.61
CA GLU A 372 -18.38 -11.09 15.70
C GLU A 372 -19.84 -11.43 16.03
N SER A 373 -20.74 -10.45 16.00
CA SER A 373 -22.18 -10.64 16.23
C SER A 373 -22.85 -11.55 15.20
N GLU A 374 -22.23 -11.76 14.04
CA GLU A 374 -22.71 -12.65 12.97
C GLU A 374 -21.90 -13.97 12.89
N GLY A 375 -21.16 -14.31 13.93
CA GLY A 375 -20.35 -15.53 13.98
C GLY A 375 -19.00 -15.41 13.27
N GLY A 376 -18.62 -14.19 12.87
CA GLY A 376 -17.32 -13.88 12.33
C GLY A 376 -16.24 -13.85 13.41
N ARG A 377 -15.02 -13.50 13.00
CA ARG A 377 -13.86 -13.35 13.90
C ARG A 377 -13.06 -12.13 13.51
N PRO A 378 -12.46 -11.40 14.49
CA PRO A 378 -11.58 -10.31 14.18
C PRO A 378 -10.38 -10.76 13.34
N PRO A 379 -9.79 -9.86 12.55
CA PRO A 379 -8.64 -10.18 11.72
C PRO A 379 -7.46 -10.72 12.54
N GLY A 380 -6.95 -11.89 12.17
CA GLY A 380 -5.80 -12.50 12.84
C GLY A 380 -4.49 -11.82 12.50
N THR A 381 -3.62 -11.63 13.51
CA THR A 381 -2.37 -10.84 13.40
C THR A 381 -1.41 -11.34 12.31
N TYR A 382 -1.37 -12.65 12.03
CA TYR A 382 -0.47 -13.25 11.05
C TYR A 382 -1.21 -13.93 9.88
N THR A 383 -2.51 -13.81 9.85
CA THR A 383 -3.38 -14.38 8.83
C THR A 383 -4.09 -13.31 8.01
N TRP A 384 -4.34 -12.13 8.58
CA TRP A 384 -4.83 -10.95 7.88
C TRP A 384 -3.74 -9.87 7.91
N ILE A 385 -2.94 -9.81 6.85
CA ILE A 385 -1.71 -9.03 6.79
C ILE A 385 -1.62 -8.09 5.57
N PRO A 386 -2.71 -7.40 5.16
CA PRO A 386 -2.67 -6.52 3.99
C PRO A 386 -1.69 -5.34 4.17
N PHE A 387 -1.37 -5.01 5.40
CA PHE A 387 -0.44 -3.95 5.80
C PHE A 387 0.92 -4.51 6.26
N GLY A 388 1.23 -5.78 5.94
CA GLY A 388 2.43 -6.44 6.46
C GLY A 388 2.37 -6.66 7.97
N GLY A 389 3.55 -6.74 8.62
CA GLY A 389 3.60 -7.01 10.06
C GLY A 389 4.95 -6.69 10.70
N GLY A 390 5.00 -6.83 12.04
CA GLY A 390 6.17 -6.54 12.86
C GLY A 390 6.56 -5.06 12.84
N VAL A 391 7.84 -4.79 13.05
CA VAL A 391 8.40 -3.42 13.08
C VAL A 391 8.28 -2.71 11.73
N ARG A 392 7.98 -3.45 10.66
CA ARG A 392 7.80 -2.96 9.29
C ARG A 392 6.33 -2.85 8.88
N ARG A 393 5.39 -3.02 9.80
CA ARG A 393 3.98 -2.83 9.49
C ARG A 393 3.74 -1.43 8.94
N CYS A 394 2.88 -1.30 7.94
CA CYS A 394 2.56 -0.03 7.30
C CYS A 394 2.28 1.08 8.34
N LEU A 395 2.97 2.21 8.21
CA LEU A 395 2.81 3.39 9.06
C LEU A 395 1.41 4.00 8.92
N GLY A 396 0.96 4.12 7.68
CA GLY A 396 -0.34 4.71 7.33
C GLY A 396 -1.51 3.72 7.37
N ALA A 397 -1.40 2.55 8.03
CA ALA A 397 -2.48 1.55 8.01
C ALA A 397 -3.81 2.08 8.57
N ALA A 398 -3.76 2.83 9.68
CA ALA A 398 -4.95 3.45 10.27
C ALA A 398 -5.49 4.57 9.38
N PHE A 399 -4.62 5.41 8.84
CA PHE A 399 -4.98 6.48 7.91
C PHE A 399 -5.67 5.92 6.65
N ALA A 400 -5.08 4.92 6.01
CA ALA A 400 -5.64 4.32 4.81
C ALA A 400 -7.01 3.66 5.04
N GLN A 401 -7.20 2.95 6.16
CA GLN A 401 -8.50 2.37 6.49
C GLN A 401 -9.54 3.47 6.76
N PHE A 402 -9.18 4.49 7.51
CA PHE A 402 -10.06 5.60 7.80
C PHE A 402 -10.40 6.42 6.55
N GLU A 403 -9.43 6.63 5.65
CA GLU A 403 -9.67 7.24 4.34
C GLU A 403 -10.67 6.42 3.52
N MET A 404 -10.52 5.09 3.49
CA MET A 404 -11.48 4.21 2.82
C MET A 404 -12.88 4.28 3.45
N GLU A 405 -12.98 4.36 4.78
CA GLU A 405 -14.26 4.53 5.50
C GLU A 405 -14.94 5.84 5.07
N CYS A 406 -14.23 6.98 5.12
CA CYS A 406 -14.78 8.28 4.71
C CYS A 406 -15.23 8.28 3.24
N VAL A 407 -14.38 7.80 2.33
CA VAL A 407 -14.67 7.83 0.89
C VAL A 407 -15.83 6.90 0.52
N LEU A 408 -15.85 5.67 1.03
CA LEU A 408 -16.94 4.72 0.72
C LEU A 408 -18.27 5.18 1.29
N ARG A 409 -18.26 5.78 2.49
CA ARG A 409 -19.45 6.36 3.09
C ARG A 409 -20.01 7.50 2.23
N GLU A 410 -19.19 8.48 1.86
CA GLU A 410 -19.62 9.58 0.99
C GLU A 410 -20.14 9.08 -0.36
N LEU A 411 -19.53 8.03 -0.89
CA LEU A 411 -19.92 7.44 -2.16
C LEU A 411 -21.32 6.83 -2.11
N VAL A 412 -21.58 5.96 -1.13
CA VAL A 412 -22.89 5.27 -1.01
C VAL A 412 -24.02 6.19 -0.56
N LEU A 413 -23.71 7.32 0.09
CA LEU A 413 -24.70 8.34 0.44
C LEU A 413 -25.10 9.23 -0.75
N ARG A 414 -24.25 9.37 -1.77
CA ARG A 414 -24.44 10.34 -2.87
C ARG A 414 -24.79 9.71 -4.20
N ARG A 415 -24.37 8.45 -4.43
CA ARG A 415 -24.46 7.82 -5.76
C ARG A 415 -24.91 6.38 -5.67
N THR A 416 -25.72 5.99 -6.62
CA THR A 416 -25.97 4.58 -6.92
C THR A 416 -24.93 4.07 -7.91
N LEU A 417 -24.50 2.81 -7.73
CA LEU A 417 -23.45 2.21 -8.54
C LEU A 417 -23.88 0.87 -9.09
N THR A 418 -23.72 0.69 -10.39
CA THR A 418 -23.93 -0.60 -11.04
C THR A 418 -22.74 -0.95 -11.94
N PRO A 419 -22.41 -2.24 -12.12
CA PRO A 419 -21.29 -2.61 -12.96
C PRO A 419 -21.59 -2.30 -14.44
N SER A 420 -20.67 -1.63 -15.13
CA SER A 420 -20.78 -1.36 -16.57
C SER A 420 -20.48 -2.58 -17.44
N ARG A 421 -19.77 -3.59 -16.90
CA ARG A 421 -19.32 -4.79 -17.61
C ARG A 421 -19.77 -6.06 -16.90
N PRO A 422 -20.04 -7.16 -17.65
CA PRO A 422 -20.36 -8.43 -17.04
C PRO A 422 -19.13 -9.06 -16.38
N GLY A 423 -19.36 -9.84 -15.32
CA GLY A 423 -18.34 -10.60 -14.60
C GLY A 423 -17.38 -9.75 -13.77
N SER A 424 -16.60 -10.43 -12.93
CA SER A 424 -15.61 -9.79 -12.06
C SER A 424 -14.38 -9.32 -12.83
N GLU A 425 -13.80 -8.21 -12.39
CA GLU A 425 -12.57 -7.70 -12.96
C GLU A 425 -11.39 -8.61 -12.66
N ARG A 426 -10.53 -8.78 -13.66
CA ARG A 426 -9.25 -9.47 -13.48
C ARG A 426 -8.25 -8.54 -12.82
N VAL A 427 -7.36 -9.11 -12.03
CA VAL A 427 -6.25 -8.38 -11.45
C VAL A 427 -5.25 -8.01 -12.54
N TYR A 428 -4.86 -6.75 -12.56
CA TYR A 428 -3.78 -6.23 -13.39
C TYR A 428 -2.71 -5.61 -12.51
N ARG A 429 -1.44 -5.92 -12.78
CA ARG A 429 -0.32 -5.38 -12.01
C ARG A 429 0.21 -4.10 -12.64
N ARG A 430 0.27 -3.04 -11.83
CA ARG A 430 0.92 -1.76 -12.18
C ARG A 430 2.09 -1.54 -11.21
N ALA A 431 3.30 -1.60 -11.72
CA ALA A 431 4.52 -1.57 -10.90
C ALA A 431 4.47 -2.62 -9.77
N ILE A 432 4.33 -2.21 -8.52
CA ILE A 432 4.26 -3.10 -7.35
C ILE A 432 2.83 -3.33 -6.86
N THR A 433 1.84 -2.58 -7.36
CA THR A 433 0.44 -2.61 -6.93
C THR A 433 -0.44 -3.49 -7.83
N GLU A 434 -1.52 -4.01 -7.28
CA GLU A 434 -2.53 -4.79 -7.98
C GLU A 434 -3.84 -3.99 -8.07
N THR A 435 -4.38 -3.85 -9.27
CA THR A 435 -5.50 -2.98 -9.61
C THR A 435 -6.52 -3.73 -10.49
N PRO A 436 -7.78 -3.31 -10.51
CA PRO A 436 -8.75 -3.78 -11.50
C PRO A 436 -8.27 -3.50 -12.93
N ARG A 437 -8.41 -4.47 -13.81
CA ARG A 437 -7.90 -4.37 -15.19
C ARG A 437 -8.54 -3.23 -16.01
N HIS A 438 -9.82 -3.00 -15.79
CA HIS A 438 -10.62 -1.96 -16.45
C HIS A 438 -10.94 -0.81 -15.51
N ASP A 439 -10.05 -0.58 -14.52
CA ASP A 439 -10.08 0.55 -13.60
C ASP A 439 -11.40 0.66 -12.77
N ALA A 440 -12.04 -0.49 -12.46
CA ALA A 440 -13.33 -0.59 -11.77
C ALA A 440 -14.41 0.27 -12.44
N GLU A 441 -14.64 0.05 -13.76
CA GLU A 441 -15.60 0.79 -14.54
C GLU A 441 -17.04 0.48 -14.09
N VAL A 442 -17.81 1.52 -13.79
CA VAL A 442 -19.21 1.44 -13.32
C VAL A 442 -20.10 2.42 -14.06
N LEU A 443 -21.42 2.23 -13.95
CA LEU A 443 -22.43 3.24 -14.24
C LEU A 443 -22.78 3.94 -12.93
N VAL A 444 -22.66 5.26 -12.92
CA VAL A 444 -22.98 6.11 -11.76
C VAL A 444 -24.36 6.68 -11.96
N GLY A 445 -25.23 6.54 -10.95
CA GLY A 445 -26.57 7.12 -10.90
C GLY A 445 -26.78 8.02 -9.67
N CYS A 446 -27.89 8.74 -9.66
CA CYS A 446 -28.38 9.44 -8.45
C CYS A 446 -29.28 8.51 -7.64
N HIS A 447 -29.39 8.77 -6.33
CA HIS A 447 -30.44 8.18 -5.48
C HIS A 447 -31.81 8.72 -5.85
#